data_fa20da562305d0e831ceecb3ace38e19
#
_entry.id   fa20da562305d0e831ceecb3ace38e19
#
_cell.length_a   1.000
_cell.length_b   1.000
_cell.length_c   1.000
_cell.angle_alpha   90.00
_cell.angle_beta   90.00
_cell.angle_gamma   90.00
#
_symmetry.space_group_name_H-M   'P 1'
#
loop_
_entity.id
_entity.type
_entity.pdbx_description
1 polymer ?
#
loop_
_entity_poly.entity_id
_entity_poly.type
_entity_poly.pdbx_seq_one_letter_code
_entity_poly.pdbx_strand_id
1 'polypeptide(L)'
;MLQTSQLDRNVETTCVMINCESGSEGRIIDKIREIQGVKECVRTTGPYDILAIIESNTVELLKEIIENKIRKIQSVNATTTLVIATKF
;
A
#
# COMPACT_ATOMS: atom_id res chain seq x y z
N MET A 1 -15.82 0.77 -22.78
CA MET A 1 -15.34 0.71 -22.59
C MET A 1 -14.19 0.99 -22.61
N LEU A 2 -13.60 0.78 -22.64
CA LEU A 2 -12.60 1.07 -22.72
C LEU A 2 -12.06 2.12 -22.09
N GLN A 3 -12.63 2.86 -21.54
CA GLN A 3 -12.17 3.94 -20.81
C GLN A 3 -11.46 3.55 -19.65
N THR A 4 -11.67 2.41 -19.14
CA THR A 4 -10.94 1.90 -18.01
C THR A 4 -9.46 1.99 -18.23
N SER A 5 -9.02 1.54 -19.37
CA SER A 5 -7.60 1.56 -19.60
C SER A 5 -7.08 2.97 -19.68
N GLN A 6 -7.89 3.90 -20.10
CA GLN A 6 -7.42 5.26 -20.14
C GLN A 6 -7.20 5.81 -18.77
N LEU A 7 -8.08 5.50 -17.85
CA LEU A 7 -7.90 5.95 -16.49
C LEU A 7 -6.64 5.40 -15.91
N ASP A 8 -6.37 4.13 -16.20
CA ASP A 8 -5.22 3.48 -15.61
C ASP A 8 -3.91 4.06 -16.06
N ARG A 9 -3.88 4.69 -17.21
CA ARG A 9 -2.64 5.23 -17.69
C ARG A 9 -2.06 6.31 -16.81
N ASN A 10 -2.89 6.93 -16.00
CA ASN A 10 -2.43 8.02 -15.17
C ASN A 10 -2.29 7.63 -13.72
N VAL A 11 -2.23 6.35 -13.46
CA VAL A 11 -2.20 5.86 -12.10
C VAL A 11 -1.01 4.94 -11.91
N GLU A 12 -0.27 5.20 -10.85
CA GLU A 12 0.81 4.33 -10.42
C GLU A 12 0.28 3.46 -9.30
N THR A 13 0.57 2.17 -9.38
CA THR A 13 0.10 1.22 -8.40
C THR A 13 1.28 0.52 -7.75
N THR A 14 1.23 0.36 -6.46
CA THR A 14 2.27 -0.35 -5.76
C THR A 14 1.67 -1.27 -4.71
N CYS A 15 2.38 -2.32 -4.41
CA CYS A 15 2.02 -3.26 -3.37
C CYS A 15 3.05 -3.09 -2.26
N VAL A 16 2.58 -2.85 -1.05
CA VAL A 16 3.46 -2.69 0.10
C VAL A 16 3.20 -3.85 1.04
N MET A 17 4.25 -4.58 1.34
CA MET A 17 4.17 -5.68 2.29
C MET A 17 4.75 -5.21 3.60
N ILE A 18 4.04 -5.42 4.68
CA ILE A 18 4.35 -4.81 5.96
C ILE A 18 4.54 -5.87 7.01
N ASN A 19 5.60 -5.71 7.80
CA ASN A 19 5.80 -6.49 9.00
C ASN A 19 5.52 -5.61 10.20
N CYS A 20 4.85 -6.15 11.17
CA CYS A 20 4.49 -5.38 12.36
C CYS A 20 4.55 -6.29 13.58
N GLU A 21 4.38 -5.66 14.74
CA GLU A 21 4.38 -6.42 15.97
C GLU A 21 3.14 -7.27 16.07
N SER A 22 3.32 -8.46 16.62
CA SER A 22 2.25 -9.40 16.76
C SER A 22 1.14 -8.80 17.59
N GLY A 23 -0.09 -8.97 17.14
CA GLY A 23 -1.24 -8.43 17.86
C GLY A 23 -1.63 -7.04 17.45
N SER A 24 -0.83 -6.36 16.63
CA SER A 24 -1.17 -4.99 16.23
C SER A 24 -1.75 -4.92 14.83
N GLU A 25 -1.91 -6.05 14.16
CA GLU A 25 -2.31 -6.06 12.77
C GLU A 25 -3.63 -5.35 12.52
N GLY A 26 -4.63 -5.61 13.34
CA GLY A 26 -5.94 -5.02 13.12
C GLY A 26 -5.93 -3.52 13.23
N ARG A 27 -5.23 -3.01 14.24
CA ARG A 27 -5.14 -1.56 14.44
C ARG A 27 -4.41 -0.90 13.27
N ILE A 28 -3.35 -1.53 12.81
CA ILE A 28 -2.57 -0.98 11.71
C ILE A 28 -3.37 -0.99 10.42
N ILE A 29 -4.08 -2.10 10.16
CA ILE A 29 -4.90 -2.19 8.97
C ILE A 29 -5.95 -1.09 8.97
N ASP A 30 -6.59 -0.86 10.12
CA ASP A 30 -7.60 0.18 10.19
C ASP A 30 -7.02 1.55 9.87
N LYS A 31 -5.82 1.82 10.38
CA LYS A 31 -5.20 3.10 10.09
C LYS A 31 -4.79 3.23 8.64
N ILE A 32 -4.28 2.18 8.06
CA ILE A 32 -3.85 2.25 6.68
C ILE A 32 -5.04 2.46 5.76
N ARG A 33 -6.17 1.83 6.07
CA ARG A 33 -7.36 1.96 5.24
C ARG A 33 -7.89 3.38 5.20
N GLU A 34 -7.53 4.20 6.18
CA GLU A 34 -7.97 5.60 6.20
C GLU A 34 -7.11 6.49 5.31
N ILE A 35 -5.98 6.01 4.83
CA ILE A 35 -5.08 6.82 4.03
C ILE A 35 -5.61 6.92 2.62
N GLN A 36 -5.69 8.14 2.11
CA GLN A 36 -6.14 8.35 0.75
C GLN A 36 -5.16 7.70 -0.20
N GLY A 37 -5.67 6.96 -1.17
CA GLY A 37 -4.83 6.25 -2.12
C GLY A 37 -4.73 4.76 -1.85
N VAL A 38 -5.09 4.33 -0.64
CA VAL A 38 -5.06 2.91 -0.32
C VAL A 38 -6.31 2.26 -0.87
N LYS A 39 -6.10 1.26 -1.72
CA LYS A 39 -7.22 0.55 -2.35
C LYS A 39 -7.60 -0.68 -1.60
N GLU A 40 -6.63 -1.38 -1.05
CA GLU A 40 -6.87 -2.58 -0.27
C GLU A 40 -5.83 -2.69 0.80
N CYS A 41 -6.22 -3.26 1.93
CA CYS A 41 -5.29 -3.54 3.00
C CYS A 41 -5.82 -4.75 3.74
N VAL A 42 -5.05 -5.83 3.72
CA VAL A 42 -5.50 -7.09 4.28
C VAL A 42 -4.38 -7.77 5.06
N ARG A 43 -4.76 -8.70 5.91
CA ARG A 43 -3.81 -9.55 6.58
C ARG A 43 -3.31 -10.58 5.62
N THR A 44 -2.08 -11.01 5.81
CA THR A 44 -1.52 -12.09 5.02
C THR A 44 -0.90 -13.11 5.94
N THR A 45 -0.54 -14.23 5.36
CA THR A 45 0.24 -15.24 6.06
C THR A 45 1.59 -15.33 5.37
N GLY A 46 2.55 -15.97 6.03
CA GLY A 46 3.87 -16.12 5.45
C GLY A 46 4.82 -15.08 6.00
N PRO A 47 5.77 -14.64 5.20
CA PRO A 47 6.82 -13.76 5.72
C PRO A 47 6.37 -12.34 6.03
N TYR A 48 5.21 -11.93 5.56
CA TYR A 48 4.70 -10.59 5.84
C TYR A 48 3.39 -10.70 6.57
N ASP A 49 3.05 -9.65 7.32
CA ASP A 49 1.85 -9.65 8.14
C ASP A 49 0.67 -8.96 7.48
N ILE A 50 0.94 -7.96 6.66
CA ILE A 50 -0.09 -7.12 6.06
C ILE A 50 0.32 -6.79 4.64
N LEU A 51 -0.66 -6.71 3.76
CA LEU A 51 -0.43 -6.30 2.39
C LEU A 51 -1.36 -5.14 2.07
N ALA A 52 -0.82 -4.08 1.49
CA ALA A 52 -1.60 -2.92 1.10
C ALA A 52 -1.36 -2.62 -0.37
N ILE A 53 -2.43 -2.32 -1.08
CA ILE A 53 -2.36 -1.89 -2.48
C ILE A 53 -2.65 -0.40 -2.47
N ILE A 54 -1.74 0.36 -3.06
CA ILE A 54 -1.83 1.82 -3.05
C ILE A 54 -1.75 2.33 -4.48
N GLU A 55 -2.60 3.30 -4.79
CA GLU A 55 -2.59 3.95 -6.10
C GLU A 55 -2.42 5.43 -5.91
N SER A 56 -1.71 6.05 -6.83
CA SER A 56 -1.52 7.48 -6.82
C SER A 56 -1.20 7.94 -8.22
N ASN A 57 -1.29 9.25 -8.44
CA ASN A 57 -1.01 9.80 -9.75
C ASN A 57 0.48 9.84 -10.05
N THR A 58 1.33 9.86 -9.05
CA THR A 58 2.76 9.95 -9.27
C THR A 58 3.49 9.02 -8.32
N VAL A 59 4.71 8.67 -8.72
CA VAL A 59 5.57 7.86 -7.87
C VAL A 59 5.94 8.63 -6.61
N GLU A 60 6.10 9.93 -6.73
CA GLU A 60 6.45 10.74 -5.57
C GLU A 60 5.38 10.66 -4.48
N LEU A 61 4.11 10.69 -4.90
CA LEU A 61 3.04 10.57 -3.92
C LEU A 61 3.00 9.19 -3.29
N LEU A 62 3.31 8.16 -4.06
CA LEU A 62 3.41 6.83 -3.48
C LEU A 62 4.47 6.78 -2.40
N LYS A 63 5.63 7.36 -2.68
CA LYS A 63 6.69 7.39 -1.68
C LYS A 63 6.28 8.15 -0.45
N GLU A 64 5.59 9.26 -0.64
CA GLU A 64 5.12 10.05 0.47
C GLU A 64 4.19 9.24 1.37
N ILE A 65 3.26 8.52 0.76
CA ILE A 65 2.33 7.70 1.53
C ILE A 65 3.07 6.64 2.31
N ILE A 66 3.99 5.95 1.66
CA ILE A 66 4.69 4.86 2.32
C ILE A 66 5.58 5.37 3.43
N GLU A 67 6.39 6.38 3.16
CA GLU A 67 7.42 6.78 4.10
C GLU A 67 6.90 7.69 5.20
N ASN A 68 5.94 8.53 4.88
CA ASN A 68 5.48 9.51 5.85
C ASN A 68 4.16 9.15 6.50
N LYS A 69 3.47 8.13 5.99
CA LYS A 69 2.22 7.73 6.59
C LYS A 69 2.25 6.30 7.08
N ILE A 70 2.60 5.34 6.22
CA ILE A 70 2.55 3.95 6.63
C ILE A 70 3.68 3.62 7.58
N ARG A 71 4.91 3.98 7.23
CA ARG A 71 6.05 3.61 8.06
C ARG A 71 6.06 4.30 9.41
N LYS A 72 5.29 5.36 9.55
CA LYS A 72 5.22 6.07 10.82
C LYS A 72 4.13 5.55 11.74
N ILE A 73 3.35 4.60 11.30
CA ILE A 73 2.35 4.00 12.18
C ILE A 73 3.07 3.19 13.25
N GLN A 74 2.64 3.38 14.47
CA GLN A 74 3.25 2.68 15.59
C GLN A 74 3.14 1.18 15.41
N SER A 75 4.20 0.47 15.70
CA SER A 75 4.31 -0.99 15.63
C SER A 75 4.55 -1.54 14.23
N VAL A 76 4.66 -0.67 13.22
CA VAL A 76 5.14 -1.11 11.92
C VAL A 76 6.64 -1.25 12.02
N ASN A 77 7.15 -2.45 11.75
CA ASN A 77 8.58 -2.73 11.89
C ASN A 77 9.34 -2.53 10.59
N ALA A 78 8.74 -2.93 9.50
CA ALA A 78 9.41 -2.86 8.21
C ALA A 78 8.39 -2.86 7.09
N THR A 79 8.75 -2.25 5.97
CA THR A 79 7.92 -2.29 4.78
C THR A 79 8.79 -2.69 3.60
N THR A 80 8.21 -3.46 2.70
CA THR A 80 8.84 -3.84 1.44
C THR A 80 7.90 -3.41 0.34
N THR A 81 8.40 -2.62 -0.58
CA THR A 81 7.58 -2.06 -1.65
C THR A 81 7.85 -2.78 -2.95
N LEU A 82 6.76 -3.14 -3.62
CA LEU A 82 6.85 -3.78 -4.90
C LEU A 82 6.02 -2.98 -5.89
N VAL A 83 6.68 -2.31 -6.81
CA VAL A 83 5.98 -1.54 -7.80
C VAL A 83 5.42 -2.49 -8.84
N ILE A 84 4.15 -2.33 -9.13
CA ILE A 84 3.49 -3.22 -10.08
C ILE A 84 3.60 -2.62 -11.46
N ALA A 85 4.25 -3.36 -12.33
CA ALA A 85 4.37 -2.94 -13.71
C ALA A 85 3.18 -3.49 -14.46
N THR A 86 2.36 -2.63 -14.94
CA THR A 86 1.13 -3.05 -15.57
C THR A 86 1.13 -2.94 -17.06
N LYS A 87 2.26 -2.60 -17.64
CA LYS A 87 2.28 -2.36 -19.02
C LYS A 87 2.65 -3.52 -19.77
N PHE A 88 2.09 -3.78 -20.83
CA PHE A 88 2.42 -4.88 -21.70
C PHE A 88 2.43 -4.42 -23.12
#